data_3cce122963a0d871f90051e30a04b2a8
#
_entry.id   3cce122963a0d871f90051e30a04b2a8
#
_cell.length_a   1.000
_cell.length_b   1.000
_cell.length_c   1.000
_cell.angle_alpha   90.00
_cell.angle_beta   90.00
_cell.angle_gamma   90.00
#
_symmetry.space_group_name_H-M   'P 1'
#
loop_
_entity.id
_entity.type
_entity.pdbx_description
1 polymer ?
#
loop_
_entity_poly.entity_id
_entity_poly.type
_entity_poly.pdbx_seq_one_letter_code
_entity_poly.pdbx_strand_id
1 'polypeptide(L)'
;MEKWGNLQTKYICQGESNMKMSNMKNLCLILLGNTVYALAIVMFILPNDIITGGTTGLGIAVNHYFGLQIHTFVLIFNTLMFLLGAAVLGMKFALTTLVSTFYYPIILGILENAPVLQNVTDDKMLSTICGGLMIGLGIGVVIRCGASTGGMDIPPLVLNKKFGLSVSVMLYVFDFAILIFQMVFTNKEEIIYGILLVLIYTVMLDKVLLMGSTRTQVKIISEEYEKLNHLIQEKLDRGTTLVYTQTGYLRKDQPMILTVVSNRELMRLNQIVQEIDPHA
;
A
#
# COMPACT_ATOMS: atom_id res chain seq x y z
N MET A 1 -22.72 -13.60 4.46
CA MET A 1 -21.76 -12.46 4.58
C MET A 1 -20.44 -12.82 5.27
N GLU A 2 -20.31 -13.91 5.99
CA GLU A 2 -19.07 -14.33 6.69
C GLU A 2 -17.94 -14.89 5.80
N LYS A 3 -18.21 -15.30 4.58
CA LYS A 3 -17.19 -15.93 3.69
C LYS A 3 -16.25 -14.94 2.99
N TRP A 4 -16.59 -13.66 2.91
CA TRP A 4 -15.76 -12.64 2.21
C TRP A 4 -14.67 -12.02 3.09
N GLY A 5 -14.90 -11.92 4.40
CA GLY A 5 -13.90 -11.44 5.36
C GLY A 5 -12.69 -12.38 5.52
N ASN A 6 -12.91 -13.68 5.37
CA ASN A 6 -11.85 -14.70 5.48
C ASN A 6 -10.90 -14.77 4.27
N LEU A 7 -11.29 -14.22 3.11
CA LEU A 7 -10.44 -14.26 1.92
C LEU A 7 -9.32 -13.23 1.99
N GLN A 8 -9.57 -12.01 2.49
CA GLN A 8 -8.51 -11.00 2.61
C GLN A 8 -7.48 -11.37 3.69
N THR A 9 -7.91 -11.94 4.81
CA THR A 9 -7.00 -12.42 5.87
C THR A 9 -6.14 -13.60 5.39
N LYS A 10 -6.68 -14.45 4.51
CA LYS A 10 -5.97 -15.59 3.93
C LYS A 10 -4.88 -15.17 2.93
N TYR A 11 -5.04 -14.00 2.27
CA TYR A 11 -4.06 -13.48 1.31
C TYR A 11 -2.84 -12.82 1.98
N ILE A 12 -2.99 -12.29 3.18
CA ILE A 12 -1.85 -11.80 3.98
C ILE A 12 -1.01 -12.99 4.50
N CYS A 13 -1.64 -14.14 4.77
CA CYS A 13 -0.97 -15.35 5.27
C CYS A 13 -0.43 -16.30 4.17
N GLN A 14 -0.91 -16.24 2.93
CA GLN A 14 -0.42 -17.10 1.83
C GLN A 14 0.88 -16.65 1.16
N GLY A 15 1.50 -15.54 1.61
CA GLY A 15 2.89 -15.19 1.29
C GLY A 15 3.95 -16.11 1.91
N GLU A 16 3.55 -17.13 2.68
CA GLU A 16 4.46 -17.92 3.54
C GLU A 16 5.33 -18.97 2.83
N SER A 17 5.10 -19.33 1.56
CA SER A 17 5.81 -20.48 0.96
C SER A 17 7.08 -20.16 0.15
N ASN A 18 7.47 -18.88 -0.02
CA ASN A 18 8.71 -18.51 -0.74
C ASN A 18 9.72 -17.73 0.14
N MET A 19 9.76 -17.97 1.42
CA MET A 19 10.30 -17.06 2.44
C MET A 19 11.80 -17.20 2.77
N LYS A 20 12.57 -18.12 2.20
CA LYS A 20 14.01 -18.25 2.58
C LYS A 20 14.98 -17.39 1.76
N MET A 21 14.68 -17.06 0.51
CA MET A 21 15.46 -16.08 -0.28
C MET A 21 14.83 -14.67 -0.24
N SER A 22 13.67 -14.57 0.34
CA SER A 22 12.80 -13.39 0.51
C SER A 22 13.25 -12.46 1.63
N ASN A 23 13.85 -12.97 2.73
CA ASN A 23 14.09 -12.16 3.92
C ASN A 23 15.08 -11.00 3.68
N MET A 24 16.15 -11.22 2.93
CA MET A 24 17.13 -10.16 2.64
C MET A 24 16.60 -9.15 1.63
N LYS A 25 15.84 -9.59 0.63
CA LYS A 25 15.17 -8.70 -0.33
C LYS A 25 14.11 -7.86 0.36
N ASN A 26 13.32 -8.46 1.24
CA ASN A 26 12.29 -7.74 2.00
C ASN A 26 12.93 -6.71 2.94
N LEU A 27 14.03 -7.04 3.61
CA LEU A 27 14.76 -6.10 4.45
C LEU A 27 15.27 -4.90 3.64
N CYS A 28 15.89 -5.14 2.48
CA CYS A 28 16.33 -4.05 1.60
C CYS A 28 15.15 -3.18 1.14
N LEU A 29 14.01 -3.78 0.81
CA LEU A 29 12.82 -3.02 0.41
C LEU A 29 12.24 -2.20 1.58
N ILE A 30 12.26 -2.73 2.81
CA ILE A 30 11.84 -2.01 4.01
C ILE A 30 12.74 -0.79 4.24
N LEU A 31 14.06 -0.97 4.17
CA LEU A 31 15.02 0.13 4.31
C LEU A 31 14.83 1.19 3.21
N LEU A 32 14.71 0.76 1.94
CA LEU A 32 14.46 1.66 0.81
C LEU A 32 13.13 2.41 0.98
N GLY A 33 12.06 1.73 1.36
CA GLY A 33 10.76 2.36 1.59
C GLY A 33 10.80 3.43 2.69
N ASN A 34 11.45 3.14 3.81
CA ASN A 34 11.65 4.11 4.89
C ASN A 34 12.54 5.28 4.46
N THR A 35 13.59 5.03 3.66
CA THR A 35 14.45 6.10 3.13
C THR A 35 13.68 7.01 2.17
N VAL A 36 12.89 6.44 1.25
CA VAL A 36 12.03 7.21 0.34
C VAL A 36 11.01 8.05 1.12
N TYR A 37 10.43 7.49 2.18
CA TYR A 37 9.52 8.22 3.05
C TYR A 37 10.24 9.38 3.76
N ALA A 38 11.39 9.15 4.38
CA ALA A 38 12.16 10.19 5.06
C ALA A 38 12.62 11.31 4.09
N LEU A 39 13.07 10.93 2.88
CA LEU A 39 13.41 11.89 1.82
C LEU A 39 12.22 12.76 1.44
N ALA A 40 11.04 12.18 1.28
CA ALA A 40 9.83 12.93 0.96
C ALA A 40 9.53 14.00 2.01
N ILE A 41 9.66 13.65 3.28
CA ILE A 41 9.45 14.59 4.40
C ILE A 41 10.46 15.73 4.37
N VAL A 42 11.75 15.41 4.25
CA VAL A 42 12.82 16.41 4.32
C VAL A 42 12.89 17.29 3.08
N MET A 43 12.64 16.74 1.89
CA MET A 43 12.77 17.49 0.62
C MET A 43 11.55 18.33 0.29
N PHE A 44 10.33 17.87 0.67
CA PHE A 44 9.10 18.50 0.18
C PHE A 44 8.19 19.00 1.29
N ILE A 45 8.12 18.32 2.42
CA ILE A 45 7.15 18.64 3.47
C ILE A 45 7.69 19.71 4.42
N LEU A 46 8.82 19.45 5.07
CA LEU A 46 9.40 20.36 6.06
C LEU A 46 9.78 21.74 5.49
N PRO A 47 10.45 21.86 4.31
CA PRO A 47 10.86 23.16 3.80
C PRO A 47 9.69 24.06 3.36
N ASN A 48 8.54 23.46 3.05
CA ASN A 48 7.36 24.17 2.55
C ASN A 48 6.27 24.35 3.62
N ASP A 49 6.54 24.01 4.88
CA ASP A 49 5.60 24.06 6.00
C ASP A 49 4.27 23.34 5.71
N ILE A 50 4.32 22.25 4.93
CA ILE A 50 3.12 21.46 4.58
C ILE A 50 2.78 20.58 5.76
N ILE A 51 1.54 20.68 6.26
CA ILE A 51 1.04 19.78 7.29
C ILE A 51 0.80 18.38 6.73
N THR A 52 1.03 17.37 7.53
CA THR A 52 0.90 15.98 7.11
C THR A 52 0.23 15.14 8.21
N GLY A 53 -0.29 13.99 7.84
CA GLY A 53 -0.77 12.98 8.77
C GLY A 53 0.36 12.17 9.42
N GLY A 54 -0.03 11.10 10.08
CA GLY A 54 0.88 10.13 10.68
C GLY A 54 1.70 10.64 11.85
N THR A 55 2.72 9.88 12.22
CA THR A 55 3.59 10.22 13.37
C THR A 55 4.39 11.48 13.10
N THR A 56 4.80 11.72 11.87
CA THR A 56 5.54 12.94 11.50
C THR A 56 4.67 14.17 11.65
N GLY A 57 3.39 14.10 11.26
CA GLY A 57 2.43 15.18 11.48
C GLY A 57 2.23 15.51 12.96
N LEU A 58 2.10 14.50 13.81
CA LEU A 58 2.12 14.69 15.27
C LEU A 58 3.45 15.30 15.75
N GLY A 59 4.58 14.86 15.17
CA GLY A 59 5.89 15.41 15.48
C GLY A 59 6.03 16.89 15.12
N ILE A 60 5.48 17.33 14.00
CA ILE A 60 5.42 18.74 13.59
C ILE A 60 4.61 19.55 14.61
N ALA A 61 3.43 19.03 15.02
CA ALA A 61 2.61 19.69 16.02
C ALA A 61 3.33 19.81 17.37
N VAL A 62 3.98 18.75 17.83
CA VAL A 62 4.74 18.75 19.10
C VAL A 62 5.96 19.65 19.01
N ASN A 63 6.65 19.70 17.86
CA ASN A 63 7.74 20.64 17.63
C ASN A 63 7.26 22.08 17.75
N HIS A 64 6.12 22.41 17.15
CA HIS A 64 5.52 23.75 17.22
C HIS A 64 5.20 24.20 18.64
N TYR A 65 4.61 23.33 19.48
CA TYR A 65 4.19 23.68 20.84
C TYR A 65 5.29 23.55 21.89
N PHE A 66 6.17 22.57 21.77
CA PHE A 66 7.15 22.20 22.80
C PHE A 66 8.61 22.34 22.35
N GLY A 67 8.87 22.65 21.08
CA GLY A 67 10.23 22.77 20.54
C GLY A 67 11.01 21.46 20.47
N LEU A 68 10.34 20.31 20.65
CA LEU A 68 10.97 18.99 20.57
C LEU A 68 11.28 18.64 19.12
N GLN A 69 12.50 18.19 18.83
CA GLN A 69 12.92 17.79 17.49
C GLN A 69 12.01 16.68 16.94
N ILE A 70 11.60 16.81 15.68
CA ILE A 70 10.61 15.92 15.04
C ILE A 70 11.09 14.46 15.10
N HIS A 71 12.34 14.18 14.72
CA HIS A 71 12.89 12.83 14.74
C HIS A 71 12.94 12.21 16.15
N THR A 72 13.18 13.01 17.18
CA THR A 72 13.17 12.54 18.58
C THR A 72 11.77 12.15 19.03
N PHE A 73 10.76 12.98 18.72
CA PHE A 73 9.37 12.63 18.98
C PHE A 73 8.96 11.37 18.25
N VAL A 74 9.28 11.28 16.95
CA VAL A 74 8.97 10.10 16.11
C VAL A 74 9.61 8.85 16.69
N LEU A 75 10.84 8.90 17.18
CA LEU A 75 11.50 7.76 17.82
C LEU A 75 10.74 7.27 19.04
N ILE A 76 10.37 8.19 19.96
CA ILE A 76 9.64 7.86 21.19
C ILE A 76 8.27 7.27 20.85
N PHE A 77 7.51 7.96 20.00
CA PHE A 77 6.16 7.55 19.62
C PHE A 77 6.16 6.21 18.89
N ASN A 78 7.06 6.01 17.92
CA ASN A 78 7.19 4.75 17.19
C ASN A 78 7.56 3.60 18.12
N THR A 79 8.41 3.83 19.14
CA THR A 79 8.75 2.81 20.12
C THR A 79 7.51 2.39 20.93
N LEU A 80 6.67 3.34 21.35
CA LEU A 80 5.41 3.04 22.04
C LEU A 80 4.43 2.27 21.16
N MET A 81 4.24 2.71 19.91
CA MET A 81 3.37 2.03 18.94
C MET A 81 3.89 0.64 18.59
N PHE A 82 5.21 0.48 18.48
CA PHE A 82 5.84 -0.83 18.27
C PHE A 82 5.49 -1.81 19.39
N LEU A 83 5.58 -1.39 20.66
CA LEU A 83 5.22 -2.24 21.80
C LEU A 83 3.74 -2.66 21.75
N LEU A 84 2.85 -1.74 21.40
CA LEU A 84 1.43 -2.04 21.21
C LEU A 84 1.20 -3.00 20.03
N GLY A 85 1.87 -2.75 18.92
CA GLY A 85 1.82 -3.62 17.73
C GLY A 85 2.33 -5.03 18.02
N ALA A 86 3.45 -5.16 18.73
CA ALA A 86 4.02 -6.45 19.13
C ALA A 86 3.04 -7.27 19.97
N ALA A 87 2.37 -6.62 20.92
CA ALA A 87 1.40 -7.26 21.80
C ALA A 87 0.16 -7.78 21.05
N VAL A 88 -0.31 -7.07 20.00
CA VAL A 88 -1.57 -7.40 19.31
C VAL A 88 -1.34 -8.16 18.02
N LEU A 89 -0.36 -7.75 17.19
CA LEU A 89 -0.10 -8.31 15.86
C LEU A 89 0.82 -9.54 15.90
N GLY A 90 1.58 -9.67 16.97
CA GLY A 90 2.42 -10.85 17.25
C GLY A 90 3.89 -10.68 16.85
N MET A 91 4.72 -11.65 17.27
CA MET A 91 6.19 -11.55 17.20
C MET A 91 6.74 -11.49 15.77
N LYS A 92 6.11 -12.14 14.78
CA LYS A 92 6.56 -12.08 13.37
C LYS A 92 6.47 -10.64 12.84
N PHE A 93 5.37 -9.95 13.10
CA PHE A 93 5.18 -8.56 12.74
C PHE A 93 6.18 -7.66 13.49
N ALA A 94 6.37 -7.90 14.78
CA ALA A 94 7.31 -7.15 15.60
C ALA A 94 8.74 -7.23 15.06
N LEU A 95 9.24 -8.40 14.68
CA LEU A 95 10.58 -8.58 14.13
C LEU A 95 10.81 -7.82 12.81
N THR A 96 9.81 -7.80 11.92
CA THR A 96 9.90 -7.06 10.65
C THR A 96 9.76 -5.55 10.85
N THR A 97 8.96 -5.12 11.82
CA THR A 97 8.71 -3.71 12.12
C THR A 97 9.83 -3.10 12.96
N LEU A 98 10.54 -3.91 13.76
CA LEU A 98 11.64 -3.44 14.61
C LEU A 98 12.66 -2.60 13.83
N VAL A 99 13.04 -3.07 12.65
CA VAL A 99 14.01 -2.36 11.79
C VAL A 99 13.47 -0.98 11.42
N SER A 100 12.24 -0.89 10.95
CA SER A 100 11.62 0.40 10.56
C SER A 100 11.50 1.35 11.74
N THR A 101 11.08 0.85 12.91
CA THR A 101 10.85 1.65 14.12
C THR A 101 12.07 2.47 14.53
N PHE A 102 13.27 1.90 14.38
CA PHE A 102 14.51 2.60 14.71
C PHE A 102 15.16 3.24 13.49
N TYR A 103 15.12 2.60 12.33
CA TYR A 103 15.76 3.09 11.12
C TYR A 103 15.13 4.39 10.62
N TYR A 104 13.79 4.48 10.57
CA TYR A 104 13.10 5.66 10.04
C TYR A 104 13.44 6.95 10.81
N PRO A 105 13.34 7.02 12.15
CA PRO A 105 13.72 8.23 12.89
C PRO A 105 15.19 8.59 12.74
N ILE A 106 16.09 7.59 12.69
CA ILE A 106 17.52 7.82 12.53
C ILE A 106 17.82 8.44 11.15
N ILE A 107 17.29 7.84 10.07
CA ILE A 107 17.53 8.37 8.73
C ILE A 107 16.85 9.73 8.54
N LEU A 108 15.68 9.95 9.14
CA LEU A 108 15.01 11.24 9.15
C LEU A 108 15.90 12.31 9.79
N GLY A 109 16.44 12.06 10.99
CA GLY A 109 17.31 12.99 11.68
C GLY A 109 18.63 13.27 10.94
N ILE A 110 19.20 12.26 10.25
CA ILE A 110 20.38 12.47 9.41
C ILE A 110 20.07 13.38 8.20
N LEU A 111 18.97 13.11 7.52
CA LEU A 111 18.55 13.86 6.33
C LEU A 111 18.08 15.26 6.68
N GLU A 112 17.42 15.46 7.81
CA GLU A 112 16.97 16.77 8.33
C GLU A 112 18.15 17.73 8.54
N ASN A 113 19.32 17.21 8.87
CA ASN A 113 20.55 18.01 9.03
C ASN A 113 21.35 18.18 7.72
N ALA A 114 20.83 17.79 6.55
CA ALA A 114 21.47 17.90 5.26
C ALA A 114 20.91 19.08 4.45
N PRO A 115 21.57 20.28 4.43
CA PRO A 115 21.02 21.48 3.81
C PRO A 115 20.74 21.36 2.31
N VAL A 116 21.50 20.51 1.62
CA VAL A 116 21.38 20.28 0.17
C VAL A 116 20.01 19.68 -0.21
N LEU A 117 19.35 18.99 0.71
CA LEU A 117 18.07 18.33 0.47
C LEU A 117 16.85 19.23 0.74
N GLN A 118 17.03 20.34 1.45
CA GLN A 118 15.93 21.18 1.94
C GLN A 118 15.40 22.21 0.92
N ASN A 119 16.09 22.43 -0.21
CA ASN A 119 15.73 23.46 -1.19
C ASN A 119 15.54 22.88 -2.59
N VAL A 120 14.75 21.80 -2.70
CA VAL A 120 14.50 21.18 -4.01
C VAL A 120 13.52 22.00 -4.84
N THR A 121 12.50 22.56 -4.19
CA THR A 121 11.50 23.43 -4.81
C THR A 121 10.75 24.26 -3.77
N ASP A 122 10.48 25.53 -4.11
CA ASP A 122 9.66 26.44 -3.30
C ASP A 122 8.17 26.39 -3.70
N ASP A 123 7.83 25.61 -4.73
CA ASP A 123 6.45 25.44 -5.17
C ASP A 123 5.73 24.43 -4.26
N LYS A 124 4.82 24.95 -3.43
CA LYS A 124 4.03 24.15 -2.49
C LYS A 124 3.16 23.10 -3.19
N MET A 125 2.63 23.40 -4.38
CA MET A 125 1.81 22.46 -5.12
C MET A 125 2.65 21.27 -5.64
N LEU A 126 3.79 21.58 -6.25
CA LEU A 126 4.74 20.56 -6.72
C LEU A 126 5.25 19.71 -5.56
N SER A 127 5.59 20.34 -4.43
CA SER A 127 6.01 19.66 -3.20
C SER A 127 4.93 18.74 -2.65
N THR A 128 3.68 19.19 -2.65
CA THR A 128 2.55 18.36 -2.21
C THR A 128 2.36 17.12 -3.08
N ILE A 129 2.46 17.28 -4.41
CA ILE A 129 2.31 16.15 -5.34
C ILE A 129 3.48 15.17 -5.21
N CYS A 130 4.71 15.66 -5.32
CA CYS A 130 5.90 14.82 -5.24
C CYS A 130 6.04 14.16 -3.87
N GLY A 131 5.85 14.93 -2.79
CA GLY A 131 5.87 14.44 -1.43
C GLY A 131 4.83 13.36 -1.20
N GLY A 132 3.58 13.61 -1.61
CA GLY A 132 2.48 12.64 -1.48
C GLY A 132 2.74 11.33 -2.23
N LEU A 133 3.23 11.40 -3.46
CA LEU A 133 3.58 10.20 -4.23
C LEU A 133 4.71 9.42 -3.57
N MET A 134 5.77 10.08 -3.10
CA MET A 134 6.90 9.43 -2.44
C MET A 134 6.51 8.85 -1.08
N ILE A 135 5.71 9.56 -0.27
CA ILE A 135 5.18 9.06 1.01
C ILE A 135 4.37 7.79 0.77
N GLY A 136 3.40 7.84 -0.16
CA GLY A 136 2.55 6.69 -0.47
C GLY A 136 3.33 5.48 -1.00
N LEU A 137 4.35 5.70 -1.83
CA LEU A 137 5.29 4.67 -2.29
C LEU A 137 6.08 4.08 -1.12
N GLY A 138 6.71 4.93 -0.31
CA GLY A 138 7.57 4.50 0.80
C GLY A 138 6.81 3.65 1.81
N ILE A 139 5.70 4.17 2.35
CA ILE A 139 4.85 3.47 3.32
C ILE A 139 4.25 2.20 2.69
N GLY A 140 3.76 2.29 1.44
CA GLY A 140 3.15 1.18 0.74
C GLY A 140 4.11 0.00 0.54
N VAL A 141 5.36 0.26 0.19
CA VAL A 141 6.40 -0.78 0.06
C VAL A 141 6.69 -1.44 1.41
N VAL A 142 6.80 -0.67 2.48
CA VAL A 142 7.05 -1.19 3.84
C VAL A 142 5.91 -2.11 4.29
N ILE A 143 4.65 -1.64 4.19
CA ILE A 143 3.48 -2.44 4.58
C ILE A 143 3.34 -3.70 3.74
N ARG A 144 3.61 -3.61 2.43
CA ARG A 144 3.57 -4.77 1.53
C ARG A 144 4.61 -5.83 1.85
N CYS A 145 5.75 -5.44 2.43
CA CYS A 145 6.76 -6.37 2.95
C CYS A 145 6.35 -7.02 4.28
N GLY A 146 5.15 -6.73 4.80
CA GLY A 146 4.65 -7.26 6.08
C GLY A 146 5.23 -6.56 7.29
N ALA A 147 5.75 -5.34 7.13
CA ALA A 147 6.23 -4.47 8.19
C ALA A 147 5.34 -3.23 8.34
N SER A 148 5.65 -2.39 9.29
CA SER A 148 5.09 -1.06 9.49
C SER A 148 6.24 -0.07 9.56
N THR A 149 5.98 1.22 9.33
CA THR A 149 6.97 2.28 9.61
C THR A 149 7.22 2.45 11.12
N GLY A 150 6.45 1.74 11.93
CA GLY A 150 6.56 1.70 13.38
C GLY A 150 5.71 2.75 14.10
N GLY A 151 5.01 3.60 13.36
CA GLY A 151 4.29 4.75 13.86
C GLY A 151 2.77 4.62 13.87
N MET A 152 2.10 5.67 13.38
CA MET A 152 0.64 5.80 13.36
C MET A 152 -0.05 4.85 12.38
N ASP A 153 0.68 4.11 11.57
CA ASP A 153 0.19 3.03 10.73
C ASP A 153 -0.11 1.72 11.52
N ILE A 154 0.38 1.58 12.77
CA ILE A 154 0.11 0.41 13.61
C ILE A 154 -1.36 0.32 14.04
N PRO A 155 -2.03 1.37 14.57
CA PRO A 155 -3.44 1.33 14.90
C PRO A 155 -4.36 0.84 13.75
N PRO A 156 -4.25 1.34 12.50
CA PRO A 156 -4.95 0.78 11.35
C PRO A 156 -4.72 -0.71 11.13
N LEU A 157 -3.49 -1.19 11.27
CA LEU A 157 -3.18 -2.62 11.13
C LEU A 157 -3.83 -3.47 12.24
N VAL A 158 -3.86 -2.95 13.47
CA VAL A 158 -4.56 -3.59 14.59
C VAL A 158 -6.07 -3.68 14.33
N LEU A 159 -6.68 -2.60 13.85
CA LEU A 159 -8.10 -2.54 13.52
C LEU A 159 -8.43 -3.46 12.33
N ASN A 160 -7.56 -3.51 11.32
CA ASN A 160 -7.70 -4.47 10.22
C ASN A 160 -7.71 -5.92 10.74
N LYS A 161 -6.76 -6.27 11.62
CA LYS A 161 -6.70 -7.63 12.20
C LYS A 161 -7.92 -7.99 13.04
N LYS A 162 -8.46 -7.04 13.81
CA LYS A 162 -9.60 -7.29 14.72
C LYS A 162 -10.95 -7.22 14.01
N PHE A 163 -11.13 -6.27 13.12
CA PHE A 163 -12.42 -5.92 12.54
C PHE A 163 -12.49 -6.10 11.02
N GLY A 164 -11.39 -6.45 10.34
CA GLY A 164 -11.35 -6.62 8.89
C GLY A 164 -11.47 -5.31 8.10
N LEU A 165 -11.26 -4.15 8.74
CA LEU A 165 -11.36 -2.85 8.10
C LEU A 165 -10.19 -2.62 7.14
N SER A 166 -10.41 -1.89 6.05
CA SER A 166 -9.33 -1.54 5.11
C SER A 166 -8.25 -0.69 5.79
N VAL A 167 -6.98 -1.10 5.64
CA VAL A 167 -5.84 -0.37 6.21
C VAL A 167 -5.78 1.06 5.66
N SER A 168 -5.93 1.23 4.34
CA SER A 168 -5.88 2.54 3.69
C SER A 168 -6.97 3.48 4.20
N VAL A 169 -8.20 2.97 4.37
CA VAL A 169 -9.32 3.77 4.90
C VAL A 169 -9.04 4.21 6.33
N MET A 170 -8.51 3.31 7.15
CA MET A 170 -8.19 3.64 8.55
C MET A 170 -7.03 4.63 8.65
N LEU A 171 -5.99 4.47 7.83
CA LEU A 171 -4.92 5.47 7.73
C LEU A 171 -5.48 6.84 7.38
N TYR A 172 -6.32 6.92 6.36
CA TYR A 172 -6.96 8.18 5.98
C TYR A 172 -7.73 8.83 7.14
N VAL A 173 -8.51 8.04 7.90
CA VAL A 173 -9.28 8.55 9.06
C VAL A 173 -8.37 9.08 10.15
N PHE A 174 -7.31 8.36 10.50
CA PHE A 174 -6.35 8.80 11.52
C PHE A 174 -5.58 10.04 11.08
N ASP A 175 -5.12 10.06 9.83
CA ASP A 175 -4.37 11.18 9.28
C ASP A 175 -5.22 12.43 9.18
N PHE A 176 -6.49 12.28 8.77
CA PHE A 176 -7.44 13.40 8.75
C PHE A 176 -7.72 13.96 10.15
N ALA A 177 -7.83 13.10 11.16
CA ALA A 177 -7.95 13.54 12.54
C ALA A 177 -6.71 14.33 13.02
N ILE A 178 -5.51 13.90 12.62
CA ILE A 178 -4.26 14.60 12.91
C ILE A 178 -4.21 15.96 12.20
N LEU A 179 -4.66 16.03 10.94
CA LEU A 179 -4.77 17.29 10.21
C LEU A 179 -5.71 18.28 10.93
N ILE A 180 -6.89 17.83 11.38
CA ILE A 180 -7.81 18.67 12.15
C ILE A 180 -7.13 19.24 13.38
N PHE A 181 -6.33 18.44 14.09
CA PHE A 181 -5.58 18.91 15.23
C PHE A 181 -4.54 19.98 14.87
N GLN A 182 -3.89 19.85 13.70
CA GLN A 182 -2.92 20.82 13.20
C GLN A 182 -3.56 22.13 12.70
N MET A 183 -4.85 22.11 12.31
CA MET A 183 -5.57 23.31 11.85
C MET A 183 -5.59 24.46 12.88
N VAL A 184 -5.36 24.17 14.15
CA VAL A 184 -5.39 25.17 15.23
C VAL A 184 -4.25 26.19 15.10
N PHE A 185 -3.11 25.78 14.55
CA PHE A 185 -1.91 26.63 14.45
C PHE A 185 -1.42 26.86 13.02
N THR A 186 -2.19 26.40 12.03
CA THR A 186 -1.77 26.36 10.62
C THR A 186 -2.62 27.31 9.76
N ASN A 187 -2.03 27.88 8.72
CA ASN A 187 -2.72 28.76 7.78
C ASN A 187 -3.68 27.97 6.87
N LYS A 188 -4.72 28.66 6.34
CA LYS A 188 -5.75 28.04 5.50
C LYS A 188 -5.16 27.38 4.24
N GLU A 189 -4.15 27.95 3.63
CA GLU A 189 -3.48 27.39 2.46
C GLU A 189 -2.75 26.08 2.79
N GLU A 190 -2.03 26.02 3.90
CA GLU A 190 -1.31 24.84 4.36
C GLU A 190 -2.27 23.69 4.71
N ILE A 191 -3.47 24.02 5.22
CA ILE A 191 -4.53 23.04 5.46
C ILE A 191 -4.99 22.39 4.15
N ILE A 192 -5.19 23.20 3.09
CA ILE A 192 -5.61 22.70 1.77
C ILE A 192 -4.52 21.79 1.19
N TYR A 193 -3.25 22.21 1.26
CA TYR A 193 -2.13 21.39 0.80
C TYR A 193 -1.98 20.11 1.63
N GLY A 194 -2.20 20.16 2.94
CA GLY A 194 -2.17 18.98 3.80
C GLY A 194 -3.28 17.97 3.46
N ILE A 195 -4.50 18.44 3.22
CA ILE A 195 -5.61 17.57 2.77
C ILE A 195 -5.27 16.93 1.42
N LEU A 196 -4.76 17.73 0.47
CA LEU A 196 -4.36 17.23 -0.84
C LEU A 196 -3.24 16.21 -0.74
N LEU A 197 -2.25 16.47 0.12
CA LEU A 197 -1.15 15.55 0.40
C LEU A 197 -1.67 14.20 0.89
N VAL A 198 -2.56 14.20 1.91
CA VAL A 198 -3.15 12.99 2.47
C VAL A 198 -3.93 12.21 1.40
N LEU A 199 -4.69 12.88 0.57
CA LEU A 199 -5.40 12.23 -0.54
C LEU A 199 -4.44 11.57 -1.53
N ILE A 200 -3.40 12.28 -1.96
CA ILE A 200 -2.44 11.76 -2.94
C ILE A 200 -1.71 10.53 -2.39
N TYR A 201 -1.17 10.62 -1.16
CA TYR A 201 -0.40 9.49 -0.65
C TYR A 201 -1.29 8.29 -0.30
N THR A 202 -2.53 8.51 0.14
CA THR A 202 -3.46 7.40 0.41
C THR A 202 -3.83 6.65 -0.87
N VAL A 203 -4.12 7.37 -1.97
CA VAL A 203 -4.38 6.75 -3.27
C VAL A 203 -3.16 6.00 -3.78
N MET A 204 -1.96 6.57 -3.62
CA MET A 204 -0.71 5.91 -4.03
C MET A 204 -0.43 4.67 -3.18
N LEU A 205 -0.61 4.75 -1.87
CA LEU A 205 -0.51 3.65 -0.94
C LEU A 205 -1.41 2.49 -1.34
N ASP A 206 -2.69 2.78 -1.62
CA ASP A 206 -3.68 1.77 -2.03
C ASP A 206 -3.25 1.06 -3.31
N LYS A 207 -2.79 1.81 -4.31
CA LYS A 207 -2.24 1.23 -5.54
C LYS A 207 -1.05 0.31 -5.27
N VAL A 208 -0.11 0.72 -4.41
CA VAL A 208 1.05 -0.09 -4.05
C VAL A 208 0.65 -1.36 -3.31
N LEU A 209 -0.30 -1.28 -2.38
CA LEU A 209 -0.81 -2.46 -1.66
C LEU A 209 -1.50 -3.45 -2.58
N LEU A 210 -2.26 -2.97 -3.56
CA LEU A 210 -2.98 -3.80 -4.54
C LEU A 210 -2.10 -4.32 -5.69
N MET A 211 -0.90 -3.76 -5.90
CA MET A 211 0.00 -4.20 -6.97
C MET A 211 0.33 -5.68 -6.86
N GLY A 212 0.04 -6.43 -7.92
CA GLY A 212 0.30 -7.88 -8.03
C GLY A 212 -0.67 -8.79 -7.28
N SER A 213 -1.64 -8.24 -6.53
CA SER A 213 -2.76 -9.00 -5.94
C SER A 213 -4.01 -8.97 -6.82
N THR A 214 -4.07 -8.05 -7.78
CA THR A 214 -5.18 -7.94 -8.72
C THR A 214 -5.21 -9.17 -9.64
N ARG A 215 -6.34 -9.85 -9.61
CA ARG A 215 -6.65 -10.94 -10.53
C ARG A 215 -7.80 -10.51 -11.41
N THR A 216 -7.70 -10.83 -12.70
CA THR A 216 -8.72 -10.52 -13.68
C THR A 216 -9.55 -11.78 -13.93
N GLN A 217 -10.85 -11.65 -13.73
CA GLN A 217 -11.79 -12.67 -14.17
C GLN A 217 -12.01 -12.50 -15.67
N VAL A 218 -11.73 -13.54 -16.43
CA VAL A 218 -11.91 -13.55 -17.89
C VAL A 218 -13.06 -14.50 -18.22
N LYS A 219 -13.94 -14.02 -19.08
CA LYS A 219 -15.03 -14.79 -19.68
C LYS A 219 -14.69 -14.96 -21.16
N ILE A 220 -14.64 -16.21 -21.60
CA ILE A 220 -14.32 -16.54 -22.99
C ILE A 220 -15.51 -17.26 -23.58
N ILE A 221 -16.01 -16.75 -24.70
CA ILE A 221 -17.09 -17.36 -25.49
C ILE A 221 -16.49 -17.75 -26.83
N SER A 222 -16.47 -19.05 -27.13
CA SER A 222 -15.91 -19.59 -28.37
C SER A 222 -16.58 -20.89 -28.72
N GLU A 223 -16.67 -21.19 -29.98
CA GLU A 223 -17.13 -22.52 -30.44
C GLU A 223 -16.11 -23.61 -30.11
N GLU A 224 -14.81 -23.26 -30.05
CA GLU A 224 -13.69 -24.15 -29.71
C GLU A 224 -13.44 -24.23 -28.18
N TYR A 225 -14.48 -24.08 -27.37
CA TYR A 225 -14.36 -23.96 -25.91
C TYR A 225 -13.68 -25.16 -25.24
N GLU A 226 -13.86 -26.39 -25.74
CA GLU A 226 -13.21 -27.58 -25.17
C GLU A 226 -11.70 -27.54 -25.31
N LYS A 227 -11.22 -27.19 -26.52
CA LYS A 227 -9.81 -27.07 -26.82
C LYS A 227 -9.15 -25.93 -26.05
N LEU A 228 -9.84 -24.77 -25.97
CA LEU A 228 -9.39 -23.64 -25.16
C LEU A 228 -9.34 -23.99 -23.68
N ASN A 229 -10.34 -24.68 -23.16
CA ASN A 229 -10.39 -25.14 -21.78
C ASN A 229 -9.17 -26.02 -21.43
N HIS A 230 -8.85 -26.99 -22.29
CA HIS A 230 -7.69 -27.86 -22.12
C HIS A 230 -6.36 -27.09 -22.13
N LEU A 231 -6.18 -26.20 -23.12
CA LEU A 231 -4.97 -25.41 -23.26
C LEU A 231 -4.76 -24.41 -22.12
N ILE A 232 -5.82 -23.82 -21.59
CA ILE A 232 -5.74 -22.92 -20.41
C ILE A 232 -5.24 -23.69 -19.19
N GLN A 233 -5.75 -24.89 -18.96
CA GLN A 233 -5.33 -25.74 -17.84
C GLN A 233 -3.88 -26.22 -18.02
N GLU A 234 -3.50 -26.66 -19.24
CA GLU A 234 -2.18 -27.21 -19.52
C GLU A 234 -1.08 -26.13 -19.57
N LYS A 235 -1.29 -25.03 -20.31
CA LYS A 235 -0.26 -24.01 -20.55
C LYS A 235 -0.17 -22.93 -19.47
N LEU A 236 -1.29 -22.64 -18.79
CA LEU A 236 -1.33 -21.59 -17.79
C LEU A 236 -1.44 -22.13 -16.34
N ASP A 237 -1.70 -23.44 -16.19
CA ASP A 237 -1.92 -24.07 -14.87
C ASP A 237 -2.99 -23.31 -14.07
N ARG A 238 -4.12 -22.99 -14.75
CA ARG A 238 -5.24 -22.23 -14.15
C ARG A 238 -6.53 -23.02 -14.22
N GLY A 239 -7.26 -23.01 -13.10
CA GLY A 239 -8.60 -23.60 -13.06
C GLY A 239 -9.57 -22.84 -13.95
N THR A 240 -10.47 -23.59 -14.57
CA THR A 240 -11.54 -23.07 -15.41
C THR A 240 -12.87 -23.55 -14.90
N THR A 241 -13.92 -22.78 -15.14
CA THR A 241 -15.31 -23.17 -14.85
C THR A 241 -16.11 -22.99 -16.14
N LEU A 242 -16.80 -24.03 -16.58
CA LEU A 242 -17.75 -23.94 -17.68
C LEU A 242 -19.08 -23.45 -17.15
N VAL A 243 -19.56 -22.36 -17.71
CA VAL A 243 -20.88 -21.80 -17.43
C VAL A 243 -21.75 -22.02 -18.66
N TYR A 244 -22.81 -22.80 -18.51
CA TYR A 244 -23.74 -23.06 -19.60
C TYR A 244 -24.55 -21.80 -19.88
N THR A 245 -24.40 -21.30 -21.09
CA THR A 245 -25.05 -20.08 -21.54
C THR A 245 -25.75 -20.33 -22.89
N GLN A 246 -26.69 -19.49 -23.21
CA GLN A 246 -27.38 -19.52 -24.49
C GLN A 246 -27.17 -18.21 -25.23
N THR A 247 -26.83 -18.28 -26.52
CA THR A 247 -26.67 -17.09 -27.35
C THR A 247 -27.99 -16.31 -27.48
N GLY A 248 -27.94 -14.98 -27.34
CA GLY A 248 -29.15 -14.16 -27.29
C GLY A 248 -29.99 -14.19 -28.57
N TYR A 249 -29.36 -14.18 -29.73
CA TYR A 249 -30.02 -14.13 -31.04
C TYR A 249 -30.41 -15.50 -31.54
N LEU A 250 -29.45 -16.42 -31.67
CA LEU A 250 -29.66 -17.76 -32.24
C LEU A 250 -30.22 -18.75 -31.21
N ARG A 251 -30.27 -18.41 -29.94
CA ARG A 251 -30.67 -19.30 -28.84
C ARG A 251 -29.96 -20.66 -28.83
N LYS A 252 -28.71 -20.66 -29.33
CA LYS A 252 -27.85 -21.84 -29.35
C LYS A 252 -27.18 -21.99 -27.98
N ASP A 253 -27.16 -23.20 -27.45
CA ASP A 253 -26.42 -23.49 -26.24
C ASP A 253 -24.92 -23.43 -26.54
N GLN A 254 -24.22 -22.59 -25.79
CA GLN A 254 -22.79 -22.34 -25.96
C GLN A 254 -22.14 -22.15 -24.58
N PRO A 255 -21.33 -23.11 -24.11
CA PRO A 255 -20.63 -22.95 -22.84
C PRO A 255 -19.62 -21.81 -22.90
N MET A 256 -19.59 -21.02 -21.83
CA MET A 256 -18.62 -19.96 -21.61
C MET A 256 -17.56 -20.44 -20.62
N ILE A 257 -16.28 -20.23 -20.93
CA ILE A 257 -15.17 -20.50 -20.04
C ILE A 257 -14.99 -19.30 -19.11
N LEU A 258 -15.01 -19.54 -17.81
CA LEU A 258 -14.69 -18.55 -16.80
C LEU A 258 -13.38 -18.98 -16.14
N THR A 259 -12.39 -18.10 -16.18
CA THR A 259 -11.08 -18.31 -15.54
C THR A 259 -10.61 -17.05 -14.83
N VAL A 260 -9.73 -17.22 -13.83
CA VAL A 260 -9.17 -16.11 -13.05
C VAL A 260 -7.65 -16.13 -13.19
N VAL A 261 -7.13 -15.10 -13.84
CA VAL A 261 -5.71 -14.98 -14.18
C VAL A 261 -5.09 -13.71 -13.58
N SER A 262 -3.78 -13.68 -13.41
CA SER A 262 -3.05 -12.44 -13.10
C SER A 262 -2.92 -11.56 -14.36
N ASN A 263 -2.66 -10.26 -14.16
CA ASN A 263 -2.46 -9.34 -15.29
C ASN A 263 -1.30 -9.76 -16.22
N ARG A 264 -0.29 -10.47 -15.69
CA ARG A 264 0.83 -11.00 -16.49
C ARG A 264 0.39 -12.19 -17.37
N GLU A 265 -0.49 -13.02 -16.84
CA GLU A 265 -1.01 -14.19 -17.56
C GLU A 265 -2.09 -13.81 -18.56
N LEU A 266 -2.75 -12.65 -18.36
CA LEU A 266 -3.82 -12.16 -19.23
C LEU A 266 -3.34 -11.99 -20.69
N MET A 267 -2.14 -11.44 -20.89
CA MET A 267 -1.56 -11.32 -22.24
C MET A 267 -1.32 -12.69 -22.89
N ARG A 268 -0.83 -13.65 -22.10
CA ARG A 268 -0.57 -15.01 -22.58
C ARG A 268 -1.87 -15.77 -22.85
N LEU A 269 -2.88 -15.56 -22.00
CA LEU A 269 -4.23 -16.10 -22.22
C LEU A 269 -4.82 -15.56 -23.52
N ASN A 270 -4.71 -14.25 -23.76
CA ASN A 270 -5.24 -13.62 -24.97
C ASN A 270 -4.56 -14.18 -26.24
N GLN A 271 -3.24 -14.43 -26.21
CA GLN A 271 -2.53 -15.07 -27.31
C GLN A 271 -3.06 -16.48 -27.58
N ILE A 272 -3.25 -17.30 -26.53
CA ILE A 272 -3.79 -18.66 -26.68
C ILE A 272 -5.20 -18.64 -27.28
N VAL A 273 -6.04 -17.70 -26.83
CA VAL A 273 -7.41 -17.56 -27.38
C VAL A 273 -7.38 -17.15 -28.84
N GLN A 274 -6.60 -16.15 -29.20
CA GLN A 274 -6.49 -15.64 -30.57
C GLN A 274 -5.87 -16.65 -31.55
N GLU A 275 -4.96 -17.52 -31.07
CA GLU A 275 -4.39 -18.60 -31.88
C GLU A 275 -5.41 -19.68 -32.25
N ILE A 276 -6.41 -19.93 -31.40
CA ILE A 276 -7.40 -20.99 -31.58
C ILE A 276 -8.68 -20.47 -32.24
N ASP A 277 -9.17 -19.33 -31.74
CA ASP A 277 -10.37 -18.68 -32.25
C ASP A 277 -10.18 -17.15 -32.27
N PRO A 278 -9.83 -16.59 -33.43
CA PRO A 278 -9.66 -15.15 -33.59
C PRO A 278 -10.94 -14.33 -33.36
N HIS A 279 -12.10 -15.00 -33.32
CA HIS A 279 -13.41 -14.37 -33.16
C HIS A 279 -14.00 -14.57 -31.75
N ALA A 280 -13.24 -15.20 -30.84
CA ALA A 280 -13.66 -15.43 -29.47
C ALA A 280 -13.87 -14.10 -28.70
#